data_6e09dd202c4a9484e440aea4d59c356d
#
_entry.id   6e09dd202c4a9484e440aea4d59c356d
#
_cell.length_a   1.000
_cell.length_b   1.000
_cell.length_c   1.000
_cell.angle_alpha   90.00
_cell.angle_beta   90.00
_cell.angle_gamma   90.00
#
_symmetry.space_group_name_H-M   'P 1'
#
loop_
_entity.id
_entity.type
_entity.pdbx_description
1 polymer ?
#
loop_
_entity_poly.entity_id
_entity_poly.type
_entity_poly.pdbx_seq_one_letter_code
_entity_poly.pdbx_strand_id
1 'polypeptide(L)'
;MFLKKNNEGSIIQLSKCIEECDAIIIGAGSGLSTAAGLTYAGERFEKYFSDFIKNFLLRDMYSAGFYSYESLEEHWAYWSRHIYYNRYINSPKDTYQKLLELVKDKDYLCFNNQC
;
A
#
# COMPACT_ATOMS: atom_id res chain seq x y z
N MET A 1 6.71 -17.38 19.86
CA MET A 1 5.95 -16.30 20.51
C MET A 1 6.83 -15.06 20.48
N PHE A 2 6.53 -14.15 19.58
CA PHE A 2 7.26 -12.90 19.55
C PHE A 2 6.75 -12.02 20.69
N LEU A 3 7.62 -11.77 21.64
CA LEU A 3 7.41 -10.81 22.69
C LEU A 3 6.91 -9.50 22.07
N LYS A 4 5.77 -9.01 22.52
CA LYS A 4 5.46 -7.58 22.44
C LYS A 4 6.56 -6.88 23.24
N LYS A 5 7.67 -6.60 22.56
CA LYS A 5 8.66 -5.70 23.10
C LYS A 5 7.93 -4.38 23.32
N ASN A 6 8.01 -3.90 24.53
CA ASN A 6 7.44 -2.59 24.85
C ASN A 6 8.16 -1.56 23.97
N ASN A 7 7.52 -1.16 22.86
CA ASN A 7 8.12 -0.28 21.87
C ASN A 7 8.06 1.20 22.29
N GLU A 8 7.51 1.50 23.45
CA GLU A 8 7.35 2.89 23.93
C GLU A 8 8.68 3.65 23.96
N GLY A 9 9.73 3.04 24.49
CA GLY A 9 11.06 3.67 24.53
C GLY A 9 11.63 3.93 23.13
N SER A 10 11.41 3.02 22.19
CA SER A 10 11.85 3.18 20.80
C SER A 10 11.06 4.26 20.06
N ILE A 11 9.76 4.37 20.33
CA ILE A 11 8.90 5.41 19.76
C ILE A 11 9.30 6.79 20.28
N ILE A 12 9.54 6.93 21.58
CA ILE A 12 10.00 8.19 22.19
C ILE A 12 11.35 8.61 21.58
N GLN A 13 12.28 7.67 21.44
CA GLN A 13 13.57 7.95 20.81
C GLN A 13 13.44 8.37 19.36
N LEU A 14 12.58 7.71 18.58
CA LEU A 14 12.29 8.08 17.20
C LEU A 14 11.67 9.48 17.10
N SER A 15 10.70 9.79 17.95
CA SER A 15 10.08 11.12 17.99
C SER A 15 11.10 12.21 18.24
N LYS A 16 12.00 11.98 19.18
CA LYS A 16 13.09 12.91 19.48
C LYS A 16 14.03 13.09 18.29
N CYS A 17 14.42 12.01 17.63
CA CYS A 17 15.23 12.09 16.41
C CYS A 17 14.56 12.89 15.30
N ILE A 18 13.24 12.70 15.09
CA ILE A 18 12.46 13.46 14.11
C ILE A 18 12.41 14.95 14.48
N GLU A 19 12.25 15.29 15.72
CA GLU A 19 12.24 16.68 16.19
C GLU A 19 13.58 17.39 16.00
N GLU A 20 14.67 16.69 16.28
CA GLU A 20 16.04 17.24 16.26
C GLU A 20 16.71 17.24 14.87
N CYS A 21 16.21 16.46 13.91
CA CYS A 21 16.84 16.36 12.59
C CYS A 21 16.45 17.54 11.67
N ASP A 22 17.35 17.86 10.73
CA ASP A 22 17.12 18.87 9.70
C ASP A 22 16.41 18.33 8.47
N ALA A 23 16.61 17.05 8.17
CA ALA A 23 16.04 16.38 7.00
C ALA A 23 15.69 14.91 7.30
N ILE A 24 14.72 14.38 6.56
CA ILE A 24 14.22 13.01 6.71
C ILE A 24 14.24 12.31 5.34
N ILE A 25 14.75 11.08 5.32
CA ILE A 25 14.65 10.20 4.18
C ILE A 25 13.72 9.05 4.52
N ILE A 26 12.70 8.84 3.69
CA ILE A 26 11.72 7.76 3.84
C ILE A 26 11.96 6.73 2.73
N GLY A 27 12.28 5.50 3.12
CA GLY A 27 12.29 4.35 2.22
C GLY A 27 11.02 3.53 2.44
N ALA A 28 10.21 3.36 1.40
CA ALA A 28 8.96 2.63 1.47
C ALA A 28 8.81 1.63 0.33
N GLY A 29 8.24 0.49 0.65
CA GLY A 29 7.89 -0.57 -0.29
C GLY A 29 6.41 -0.93 -0.19
N SER A 30 6.05 -2.12 -0.71
CA SER A 30 4.68 -2.64 -0.70
C SER A 30 4.05 -2.73 0.70
N GLY A 31 4.87 -2.88 1.74
CA GLY A 31 4.42 -2.93 3.12
C GLY A 31 3.71 -1.65 3.58
N LEU A 32 4.13 -0.48 3.10
CA LEU A 32 3.46 0.78 3.42
C LEU A 32 2.04 0.82 2.83
N SER A 33 1.86 0.40 1.59
CA SER A 33 0.54 0.32 0.95
C SER A 33 -0.36 -0.71 1.63
N THR A 34 0.19 -1.86 2.04
CA THR A 34 -0.53 -2.86 2.82
C THR A 34 -0.98 -2.28 4.18
N ALA A 35 -0.12 -1.56 4.86
CA ALA A 35 -0.44 -0.87 6.11
C ALA A 35 -1.54 0.19 5.93
N ALA A 36 -1.60 0.84 4.77
CA ALA A 36 -2.66 1.78 4.40
C ALA A 36 -3.99 1.10 4.01
N GLY A 37 -4.04 -0.23 3.99
CA GLY A 37 -5.22 -1.03 3.65
C GLY A 37 -5.37 -1.35 2.16
N LEU A 38 -4.37 -1.04 1.34
CA LEU A 38 -4.33 -1.38 -0.09
C LEU A 38 -3.84 -2.82 -0.28
N THR A 39 -4.56 -3.78 0.26
CA THR A 39 -4.23 -5.20 0.19
C THR A 39 -4.59 -5.79 -1.17
N TYR A 40 -3.79 -6.74 -1.65
CA TYR A 40 -3.99 -7.42 -2.95
C TYR A 40 -4.80 -8.72 -2.85
N ALA A 41 -4.98 -9.24 -1.66
CA ALA A 41 -5.69 -10.50 -1.41
C ALA A 41 -6.78 -10.30 -0.34
N GLY A 42 -7.55 -11.35 -0.09
CA GLY A 42 -8.60 -11.36 0.94
C GLY A 42 -9.84 -10.56 0.56
N GLU A 43 -10.51 -10.02 1.57
CA GLU A 43 -11.82 -9.38 1.41
C GLU A 43 -11.85 -8.27 0.36
N ARG A 44 -10.80 -7.48 0.27
CA ARG A 44 -10.73 -6.37 -0.68
C ARG A 44 -10.70 -6.87 -2.13
N PHE A 45 -9.92 -7.90 -2.40
CA PHE A 45 -9.88 -8.53 -3.72
C PHE A 45 -11.20 -9.21 -4.05
N GLU A 46 -11.77 -9.94 -3.13
CA GLU A 46 -13.07 -10.60 -3.29
C GLU A 46 -14.20 -9.61 -3.57
N LYS A 47 -14.19 -8.47 -2.87
CA LYS A 47 -15.19 -7.43 -3.03
C LYS A 47 -15.16 -6.77 -4.41
N TYR A 48 -13.99 -6.42 -4.90
CA TYR A 48 -13.85 -5.61 -6.12
C TYR A 48 -13.63 -6.41 -7.40
N PHE A 49 -13.25 -7.69 -7.29
CA PHE A 49 -12.89 -8.55 -8.41
C PHE A 49 -13.62 -9.90 -8.41
N SER A 50 -14.80 -9.97 -7.80
CA SER A 50 -15.57 -11.23 -7.69
C SER A 50 -15.90 -11.86 -9.04
N ASP A 51 -16.16 -11.07 -10.07
CA ASP A 51 -16.38 -11.50 -11.45
C ASP A 51 -15.12 -12.12 -12.07
N PHE A 52 -13.96 -11.51 -11.87
CA PHE A 52 -12.67 -12.04 -12.32
C PHE A 52 -12.28 -13.32 -11.60
N ILE A 53 -12.56 -13.41 -10.30
CA ILE A 53 -12.32 -14.63 -9.51
C ILE A 53 -13.13 -15.79 -10.08
N LYS A 54 -14.42 -15.57 -10.40
CA LYS A 54 -15.29 -16.60 -10.95
C LYS A 54 -14.88 -17.05 -12.34
N ASN A 55 -14.49 -16.11 -13.20
CA ASN A 55 -14.21 -16.39 -14.61
C ASN A 55 -12.79 -16.93 -14.84
N PHE A 56 -11.82 -16.53 -14.02
CA PHE A 56 -10.41 -16.81 -14.24
C PHE A 56 -9.72 -17.53 -13.06
N LEU A 57 -10.45 -17.89 -12.00
CA LEU A 57 -9.95 -18.60 -10.81
C LEU A 57 -8.74 -17.90 -10.16
N LEU A 58 -8.76 -16.58 -10.11
CA LEU A 58 -7.68 -15.76 -9.58
C LEU A 58 -7.67 -15.75 -8.05
N ARG A 59 -6.48 -15.63 -7.45
CA ARG A 59 -6.28 -15.65 -6.00
C ARG A 59 -6.12 -14.26 -5.38
N ASP A 60 -5.47 -13.38 -6.12
CA ASP A 60 -5.12 -12.02 -5.68
C ASP A 60 -4.86 -11.11 -6.88
N MET A 61 -4.65 -9.82 -6.60
CA MET A 61 -4.38 -8.84 -7.66
C MET A 61 -3.01 -9.08 -8.32
N TYR A 62 -2.08 -9.69 -7.63
CA TYR A 62 -0.76 -9.99 -8.19
C TYR A 62 -0.88 -11.06 -9.29
N SER A 63 -1.53 -12.19 -8.99
CA SER A 63 -1.80 -13.24 -9.97
C SER A 63 -2.68 -12.75 -11.12
N ALA A 64 -3.64 -11.88 -10.84
CA ALA A 64 -4.50 -11.28 -11.85
C ALA A 64 -3.74 -10.37 -12.81
N GLY A 65 -2.76 -9.62 -12.32
CA GLY A 65 -1.92 -8.75 -13.14
C GLY A 65 -1.02 -9.50 -14.12
N PHE A 66 -0.59 -10.71 -13.75
CA PHE A 66 0.24 -11.58 -14.60
C PHE A 66 -0.55 -12.61 -15.39
N TYR A 67 -1.87 -12.63 -15.27
CA TYR A 67 -2.71 -13.54 -16.01
C TYR A 67 -2.69 -13.22 -17.51
N SER A 68 -2.60 -14.26 -18.34
CA SER A 68 -2.63 -14.13 -19.80
C SER A 68 -4.08 -14.10 -20.29
N TYR A 69 -4.66 -12.91 -20.34
CA TYR A 69 -6.01 -12.72 -20.85
C TYR A 69 -6.08 -12.99 -22.36
N GLU A 70 -7.17 -13.56 -22.83
CA GLU A 70 -7.33 -13.93 -24.24
C GLU A 70 -7.55 -12.72 -25.16
N SER A 71 -8.13 -11.65 -24.63
CA SER A 71 -8.42 -10.41 -25.37
C SER A 71 -7.84 -9.17 -24.69
N LEU A 72 -7.62 -8.12 -25.48
CA LEU A 72 -7.21 -6.81 -24.94
C LEU A 72 -8.32 -6.17 -24.10
N GLU A 73 -9.58 -6.45 -24.41
CA GLU A 73 -10.72 -5.98 -23.63
C GLU A 73 -10.69 -6.54 -22.21
N GLU A 74 -10.45 -7.82 -22.06
CA GLU A 74 -10.31 -8.46 -20.74
C GLU A 74 -9.09 -7.92 -19.97
N HIS A 75 -7.96 -7.79 -20.66
CA HIS A 75 -6.73 -7.22 -20.08
C HIS A 75 -6.99 -5.82 -19.53
N TRP A 76 -7.57 -4.94 -20.31
CA TRP A 76 -7.84 -3.57 -19.89
C TRP A 76 -9.02 -3.46 -18.92
N ALA A 77 -9.97 -4.36 -18.97
CA ALA A 77 -11.02 -4.45 -17.96
C ALA A 77 -10.44 -4.73 -16.56
N TYR A 78 -9.46 -5.64 -16.48
CA TYR A 78 -8.74 -5.85 -15.22
C TYR A 78 -7.90 -4.63 -14.83
N TRP A 79 -7.00 -4.18 -15.70
CA TRP A 79 -6.02 -3.14 -15.36
C TRP A 79 -6.64 -1.78 -15.06
N SER A 80 -7.69 -1.39 -15.77
CA SER A 80 -8.41 -0.15 -15.46
C SER A 80 -9.01 -0.19 -14.05
N ARG A 81 -9.59 -1.31 -13.67
CA ARG A 81 -10.14 -1.53 -12.33
C ARG A 81 -9.05 -1.59 -11.26
N HIS A 82 -7.96 -2.27 -11.53
CA HIS A 82 -6.79 -2.32 -10.65
C HIS A 82 -6.23 -0.93 -10.35
N ILE A 83 -6.00 -0.14 -11.38
CA ILE A 83 -5.50 1.23 -11.26
C ILE A 83 -6.50 2.09 -10.48
N TYR A 84 -7.79 1.98 -10.79
CA TYR A 84 -8.82 2.74 -10.09
C TYR A 84 -8.83 2.49 -8.58
N TYR A 85 -8.84 1.24 -8.15
CA TYR A 85 -8.90 0.89 -6.74
C TYR A 85 -7.58 1.04 -5.98
N ASN A 86 -6.46 1.03 -6.66
CA ASN A 86 -5.15 1.14 -6.01
C ASN A 86 -4.50 2.52 -6.13
N ARG A 87 -5.01 3.38 -7.00
CA ARG A 87 -4.41 4.70 -7.24
C ARG A 87 -5.40 5.87 -7.14
N TYR A 88 -6.58 5.75 -7.68
CA TYR A 88 -7.53 6.87 -7.77
C TYR A 88 -8.48 6.98 -6.59
N ILE A 89 -8.79 5.89 -5.92
CA ILE A 89 -9.57 5.90 -4.69
C ILE A 89 -8.63 6.11 -3.50
N ASN A 90 -9.09 6.87 -2.53
CA ASN A 90 -8.36 7.05 -1.28
C ASN A 90 -8.10 5.70 -0.61
N SER A 91 -6.91 5.56 -0.02
CA SER A 91 -6.58 4.38 0.78
C SER A 91 -7.56 4.23 1.95
N PRO A 92 -7.90 2.98 2.34
CA PRO A 92 -8.86 2.74 3.44
C PRO A 92 -8.42 3.32 4.79
N LYS A 93 -7.12 3.44 5.01
CA LYS A 93 -6.54 3.97 6.26
C LYS A 93 -5.75 5.24 5.99
N ASP A 94 -5.58 6.03 7.03
CA ASP A 94 -4.91 7.33 7.01
C ASP A 94 -3.37 7.27 7.15
N THR A 95 -2.77 6.12 6.87
CA THR A 95 -1.33 5.87 7.04
C THR A 95 -0.46 6.86 6.26
N TYR A 96 -0.80 7.15 5.01
CA TYR A 96 -0.06 8.11 4.19
C TYR A 96 -0.18 9.53 4.73
N GLN A 97 -1.37 9.91 5.18
CA GLN A 97 -1.61 11.23 5.74
C GLN A 97 -0.85 11.44 7.04
N LYS A 98 -0.85 10.45 7.93
CA LYS A 98 -0.07 10.48 9.17
C LYS A 98 1.43 10.57 8.90
N LEU A 99 1.91 9.84 7.90
CA LEU A 99 3.32 9.91 7.51
C LEU A 99 3.68 11.30 6.98
N LEU A 100 2.82 11.89 6.16
CA LEU A 100 3.01 13.25 5.66
C LEU A 100 3.03 14.29 6.81
N GLU A 101 2.15 14.15 7.77
CA GLU A 101 2.10 15.04 8.94
C GLU A 101 3.39 15.00 9.76
N LEU A 102 4.06 13.85 9.83
CA LEU A 102 5.34 13.73 10.54
C LEU A 102 6.49 14.49 9.87
N VAL A 103 6.45 14.66 8.55
CA VAL A 103 7.60 15.17 7.77
C VAL A 103 7.35 16.49 7.07
N LYS A 104 6.10 16.96 6.96
CA LYS A 104 5.71 18.12 6.15
C LYS A 104 6.45 19.43 6.49
N ASP A 105 6.87 19.59 7.74
CA ASP A 105 7.54 20.80 8.24
C ASP A 105 9.07 20.70 8.18
N LYS A 106 9.60 19.63 7.58
CA LYS A 106 11.03 19.39 7.41
C LYS A 106 11.35 19.14 5.95
N ASP A 107 12.63 19.26 5.61
CA ASP A 107 13.10 18.77 4.31
C ASP A 107 12.98 17.25 4.29
N TYR A 108 12.27 16.69 3.32
CA TYR A 108 12.12 15.24 3.23
C TYR A 108 12.20 14.74 1.79
N LEU A 109 12.66 13.51 1.67
CA LEU A 109 12.72 12.77 0.42
C LEU A 109 12.09 11.39 0.65
N CYS A 110 11.15 11.04 -0.19
CA CYS A 110 10.49 9.73 -0.14
C CYS A 110 10.90 8.88 -1.34
N PHE A 111 11.51 7.74 -1.07
CA PHE A 111 11.74 6.70 -2.07
C PHE A 111 10.62 5.66 -1.98
N ASN A 112 9.87 5.52 -3.05
CA ASN A 112 8.84 4.51 -3.16
C ASN A 112 9.03 3.78 -4.49
N ASN A 113 9.23 2.46 -4.44
CA ASN A 113 9.38 1.61 -5.62
C ASN A 113 8.04 1.07 -6.16
N GLN A 114 6.94 1.58 -5.67
CA GLN A 114 5.60 1.26 -6.16
C GLN A 114 5.15 2.27 -7.20
N CYS A 115 5.06 1.81 -8.42
CA CYS A 115 4.45 2.57 -9.51
C CYS A 115 2.94 2.52 -9.43
#